data_4f3e0a88e7ac2288b0f1fdb9eb2011ae
#
_entry.id   4f3e0a88e7ac2288b0f1fdb9eb2011ae
#
_cell.length_a   1.000
_cell.length_b   1.000
_cell.length_c   1.000
_cell.angle_alpha   90.00
_cell.angle_beta   90.00
_cell.angle_gamma   90.00
#
_symmetry.space_group_name_H-M   'P 1'
#
loop_
_entity.id
_entity.type
_entity.pdbx_description
1 polymer ?
#
loop_
_entity_poly.entity_id
_entity_poly.type
_entity_poly.pdbx_seq_one_letter_code
_entity_poly.pdbx_strand_id
1 'polypeptide(L)'
;MKRDMELVRKILLALEERDDDSKEFKMEDADNKTLRHHLKIMEQAGLVDVDIKPAGDNMFWIYASITWFGHEYLSSIKNDNIWSKTKEELKRRGMELGEVGIDVVYEYAKYHIKKLLGLD
;
A
#
# COMPACT_ATOMS: atom_id res chain seq x y z
N MET A 1 5.41 4.52 15.43
CA MET A 1 4.13 4.18 14.74
C MET A 1 4.33 2.89 13.95
N LYS A 2 3.44 1.94 14.14
CA LYS A 2 3.52 0.65 13.43
C LYS A 2 3.03 0.76 11.99
N ARG A 3 3.60 -0.07 11.10
CA ARG A 3 3.09 -0.19 9.73
C ARG A 3 1.70 -0.82 9.76
N ASP A 4 0.78 -0.19 9.07
CA ASP A 4 -0.56 -0.73 8.87
C ASP A 4 -0.69 -1.11 7.38
N MET A 5 -0.57 -2.39 7.08
CA MET A 5 -0.58 -2.88 5.70
C MET A 5 -1.98 -2.83 5.07
N GLU A 6 -3.02 -2.79 5.88
CA GLU A 6 -4.37 -2.50 5.36
C GLU A 6 -4.46 -1.06 4.88
N LEU A 7 -3.87 -0.13 5.63
CA LEU A 7 -3.81 1.27 5.23
C LEU A 7 -2.94 1.47 3.98
N VAL A 8 -1.81 0.76 3.89
CA VAL A 8 -0.96 0.78 2.68
C VAL A 8 -1.79 0.40 1.46
N ARG A 9 -2.57 -0.68 1.56
CA ARG A 9 -3.45 -1.11 0.46
C ARG A 9 -4.48 -0.04 0.11
N LYS A 10 -5.12 0.56 1.11
CA LYS A 10 -6.11 1.62 0.91
C LYS A 10 -5.50 2.85 0.24
N ILE A 11 -4.29 3.24 0.64
CA ILE A 11 -3.59 4.37 0.04
C ILE A 11 -3.31 4.08 -1.44
N LEU A 12 -2.80 2.89 -1.76
CA LEU A 12 -2.52 2.52 -3.14
C LEU A 12 -3.79 2.51 -4.00
N LEU A 13 -4.89 1.96 -3.46
CA LEU A 13 -6.19 1.97 -4.14
C LEU A 13 -6.67 3.41 -4.42
N ALA A 14 -6.55 4.28 -3.42
CA ALA A 14 -6.97 5.68 -3.54
C ALA A 14 -6.12 6.43 -4.58
N LEU A 15 -4.82 6.17 -4.62
CA LEU A 15 -3.93 6.78 -5.62
C LEU A 15 -4.23 6.28 -7.02
N GLU A 16 -4.53 4.98 -7.17
CA GLU A 16 -4.86 4.40 -8.48
C GLU A 16 -6.15 4.97 -9.07
N GLU A 17 -7.11 5.30 -8.22
CA GLU A 17 -8.41 5.85 -8.65
C GLU A 17 -8.31 7.28 -9.17
N ARG A 18 -7.23 7.98 -8.90
CA ARG A 18 -7.10 9.39 -9.26
C ARG A 18 -6.76 9.57 -10.73
N ASP A 19 -7.40 10.56 -11.36
CA ASP A 19 -7.14 10.95 -12.75
C ASP A 19 -5.91 11.81 -12.91
N ASP A 20 -5.49 12.49 -11.83
CA ASP A 20 -4.49 13.55 -11.89
C ASP A 20 -3.58 13.51 -10.65
N ASP A 21 -2.34 13.06 -10.85
CA ASP A 21 -1.34 12.98 -9.79
C ASP A 21 -0.81 14.33 -9.34
N SER A 22 -1.08 15.40 -10.09
CA SER A 22 -0.58 16.74 -9.74
C SER A 22 -1.38 17.41 -8.63
N LYS A 23 -2.55 16.86 -8.30
CA LYS A 23 -3.41 17.40 -7.25
C LYS A 23 -2.99 16.87 -5.90
N GLU A 24 -3.26 17.69 -4.85
CA GLU A 24 -3.03 17.29 -3.48
C GLU A 24 -3.77 16.00 -3.15
N PHE A 25 -3.08 15.09 -2.46
CA PHE A 25 -3.66 13.82 -2.02
C PHE A 25 -4.24 13.96 -0.62
N LYS A 26 -5.50 13.58 -0.46
CA LYS A 26 -6.23 13.58 0.82
C LYS A 26 -6.96 12.28 1.00
N MET A 27 -7.04 11.80 2.24
CA MET A 27 -7.84 10.63 2.62
C MET A 27 -8.58 10.92 3.91
N GLU A 28 -9.80 10.40 4.00
CA GLU A 28 -10.59 10.49 5.22
C GLU A 28 -10.30 9.34 6.19
N ASP A 29 -9.76 8.24 5.68
CA ASP A 29 -9.54 7.00 6.46
C ASP A 29 -8.39 7.09 7.45
N ALA A 30 -7.56 8.12 7.37
CA ALA A 30 -6.41 8.31 8.25
C ALA A 30 -6.19 9.79 8.52
N ASP A 31 -5.72 10.12 9.72
CA ASP A 31 -5.32 11.49 10.00
C ASP A 31 -4.04 11.83 9.24
N ASN A 32 -3.75 13.13 9.18
CA ASN A 32 -2.64 13.64 8.37
C ASN A 32 -1.28 13.10 8.83
N LYS A 33 -1.09 12.94 10.12
CA LYS A 33 0.15 12.42 10.69
C LYS A 33 0.38 10.96 10.30
N THR A 34 -0.66 10.14 10.42
CA THR A 34 -0.61 8.73 10.05
C THR A 34 -0.40 8.56 8.54
N LEU A 35 -1.10 9.36 7.74
CA LEU A 35 -0.96 9.35 6.29
C LEU A 35 0.47 9.71 5.87
N ARG A 36 1.03 10.79 6.40
CA ARG A 36 2.39 11.21 6.09
C ARG A 36 3.41 10.14 6.45
N HIS A 37 3.26 9.53 7.62
CA HIS A 37 4.16 8.47 8.05
C HIS A 37 4.13 7.29 7.07
N HIS A 38 2.93 6.83 6.71
CA HIS A 38 2.78 5.69 5.80
C HIS A 38 3.30 6.00 4.40
N LEU A 39 3.03 7.20 3.89
CA LEU A 39 3.56 7.60 2.59
C LEU A 39 5.08 7.62 2.58
N LYS A 40 5.72 8.08 3.66
CA LYS A 40 7.18 8.06 3.77
C LYS A 40 7.77 6.66 3.74
N ILE A 41 7.20 5.73 4.51
CA ILE A 41 7.71 4.36 4.51
C ILE A 41 7.37 3.63 3.22
N MET A 42 6.26 3.97 2.58
CA MET A 42 5.91 3.43 1.27
C MET A 42 6.89 3.92 0.19
N GLU A 43 7.35 5.16 0.29
CA GLU A 43 8.38 5.68 -0.60
C GLU A 43 9.70 4.92 -0.42
N GLN A 44 10.09 4.67 0.82
CA GLN A 44 11.28 3.87 1.13
C GLN A 44 11.19 2.46 0.57
N ALA A 45 9.98 1.90 0.53
CA ALA A 45 9.74 0.58 -0.05
C ALA A 45 9.64 0.59 -1.58
N GLY A 46 9.69 1.77 -2.20
CA GLY A 46 9.61 1.91 -3.65
C GLY A 46 8.20 1.84 -4.21
N LEU A 47 7.17 1.97 -3.37
CA LEU A 47 5.78 1.87 -3.82
C LEU A 47 5.22 3.17 -4.39
N VAL A 48 5.69 4.29 -3.88
CA VAL A 48 5.21 5.63 -4.25
C VAL A 48 6.36 6.62 -4.33
N ASP A 49 6.14 7.71 -5.05
CA ASP A 49 6.93 8.92 -4.98
C ASP A 49 6.11 9.95 -4.21
N VAL A 50 6.74 10.64 -3.26
CA VAL A 50 6.05 11.55 -2.35
C VAL A 50 6.76 12.90 -2.31
N ASP A 51 5.95 13.97 -2.36
CA ASP A 51 6.42 15.33 -2.16
C ASP A 51 5.51 15.99 -1.12
N ILE A 52 6.07 16.31 0.05
CA ILE A 52 5.33 16.92 1.16
C ILE A 52 5.88 18.31 1.37
N LYS A 53 5.01 19.32 1.23
CA LYS A 53 5.38 20.73 1.32
C LYS A 53 4.72 21.39 2.53
N PRO A 54 5.45 22.16 3.33
CA PRO A 54 4.84 22.93 4.42
C PRO A 54 3.82 23.93 3.89
N ALA A 55 2.68 24.03 4.59
CA ALA A 55 1.59 24.96 4.25
C ALA A 55 1.30 25.97 5.37
N GLY A 56 2.20 26.09 6.36
CA GLY A 56 2.03 26.95 7.53
C GLY A 56 1.20 26.29 8.62
N ASP A 57 1.31 26.77 9.86
CA ASP A 57 0.51 26.32 11.01
C ASP A 57 0.48 24.80 11.21
N ASN A 58 1.62 24.13 11.03
CA ASN A 58 1.75 22.67 11.12
C ASN A 58 0.91 21.91 10.08
N MET A 59 0.51 22.59 9.01
CA MET A 59 -0.19 21.96 7.88
C MET A 59 0.79 21.61 6.78
N PHE A 60 0.39 20.66 5.93
CA PHE A 60 1.23 20.16 4.84
C PHE A 60 0.40 19.90 3.59
N TRP A 61 0.97 20.24 2.44
CA TRP A 61 0.47 19.82 1.14
C TRP A 61 1.12 18.49 0.80
N ILE A 62 0.33 17.48 0.54
CA ILE A 62 0.81 16.13 0.24
C ILE A 62 0.55 15.80 -1.21
N TYR A 63 1.62 15.47 -1.94
CA TYR A 63 1.55 15.00 -3.33
C TYR A 63 2.16 13.60 -3.38
N ALA A 64 1.49 12.68 -4.04
CA ALA A 64 1.96 11.31 -4.12
C ALA A 64 1.52 10.67 -5.44
N SER A 65 2.36 9.81 -5.98
CA SER A 65 2.03 9.02 -7.17
C SER A 65 2.55 7.60 -6.98
N ILE A 66 1.91 6.63 -7.65
CA ILE A 66 2.31 5.23 -7.59
C ILE A 66 3.47 5.00 -8.53
N THR A 67 4.49 4.28 -8.08
CA THR A 67 5.60 3.82 -8.93
C THR A 67 5.18 2.60 -9.74
N TRP A 68 6.03 2.18 -10.70
CA TRP A 68 5.79 0.92 -11.42
C TRP A 68 5.65 -0.26 -10.44
N PHE A 69 6.58 -0.39 -9.50
CA PHE A 69 6.51 -1.45 -8.50
C PHE A 69 5.25 -1.34 -7.64
N GLY A 70 4.85 -0.13 -7.27
CA GLY A 70 3.62 0.10 -6.53
C GLY A 70 2.39 -0.43 -7.28
N HIS A 71 2.34 -0.21 -8.59
CA HIS A 71 1.27 -0.77 -9.43
C HIS A 71 1.30 -2.30 -9.44
N GLU A 72 2.49 -2.90 -9.58
CA GLU A 72 2.61 -4.36 -9.58
C GLU A 72 2.20 -4.96 -8.23
N TYR A 73 2.66 -4.37 -7.15
CA TYR A 73 2.28 -4.83 -5.81
C TYR A 73 0.76 -4.72 -5.61
N LEU A 74 0.19 -3.57 -5.93
CA LEU A 74 -1.26 -3.37 -5.81
C LEU A 74 -2.04 -4.38 -6.65
N SER A 75 -1.61 -4.62 -7.89
CA SER A 75 -2.24 -5.60 -8.76
C SER A 75 -2.27 -6.99 -8.13
N SER A 76 -1.23 -7.35 -7.38
CA SER A 76 -1.14 -8.66 -6.72
C SER A 76 -2.09 -8.80 -5.53
N ILE A 77 -2.40 -7.70 -4.83
CA ILE A 77 -3.19 -7.71 -3.60
C ILE A 77 -4.57 -7.05 -3.74
N LYS A 78 -4.89 -6.53 -4.92
CA LYS A 78 -6.11 -5.75 -5.14
C LYS A 78 -7.38 -6.59 -5.02
N ASN A 79 -7.34 -7.82 -5.50
CA ASN A 79 -8.47 -8.74 -5.41
C ASN A 79 -8.70 -9.12 -3.95
N ASP A 80 -9.93 -8.94 -3.46
CA ASP A 80 -10.26 -9.19 -2.05
C ASP A 80 -10.03 -10.64 -1.64
N ASN A 81 -10.31 -11.59 -2.52
CA ASN A 81 -10.10 -13.02 -2.23
C ASN A 81 -8.61 -13.34 -2.11
N ILE A 82 -7.80 -12.81 -3.01
CA ILE A 82 -6.34 -12.97 -2.97
C ILE A 82 -5.77 -12.34 -1.69
N TRP A 83 -6.24 -11.14 -1.35
CA TRP A 83 -5.81 -10.44 -0.13
C TRP A 83 -6.15 -11.24 1.12
N SER A 84 -7.39 -11.75 1.21
CA SER A 84 -7.82 -12.59 2.33
C SER A 84 -7.01 -13.88 2.44
N LYS A 85 -6.77 -14.55 1.32
CA LYS A 85 -5.96 -15.78 1.31
C LYS A 85 -4.52 -15.53 1.73
N THR A 86 -3.95 -14.41 1.30
CA THR A 86 -2.59 -14.03 1.67
C THR A 86 -2.49 -13.82 3.18
N LYS A 87 -3.44 -13.07 3.75
CA LYS A 87 -3.48 -12.83 5.20
C LYS A 87 -3.69 -14.13 5.99
N GLU A 88 -4.58 -14.98 5.54
CA GLU A 88 -4.85 -16.27 6.18
C GLU A 88 -3.62 -17.18 6.17
N GLU A 89 -2.90 -17.19 5.05
CA GLU A 89 -1.68 -17.99 4.92
C GLU A 89 -0.61 -17.55 5.92
N LEU A 90 -0.40 -16.24 6.04
CA LEU A 90 0.56 -15.69 7.01
C LEU A 90 0.13 -16.01 8.44
N LYS A 91 -1.13 -15.81 8.77
CA LYS A 91 -1.67 -16.07 10.11
C LYS A 91 -1.55 -17.55 10.48
N ARG A 92 -1.84 -18.44 9.54
CA ARG A 92 -1.73 -19.89 9.74
C ARG A 92 -0.29 -20.31 10.05
N ARG A 93 0.69 -19.57 9.55
CA ARG A 93 2.11 -19.79 9.80
C ARG A 93 2.63 -19.00 11.01
N GLY A 94 1.73 -18.38 11.78
CA GLY A 94 2.08 -17.66 13.00
C GLY A 94 2.62 -16.25 12.78
N MET A 95 2.38 -15.66 11.62
CA MET A 95 2.87 -14.31 11.30
C MET A 95 1.74 -13.31 11.17
N GLU A 96 1.97 -12.10 11.68
CA GLU A 96 1.07 -10.98 11.46
C GLU A 96 1.45 -10.23 10.19
N LEU A 97 0.47 -9.70 9.48
CA LEU A 97 0.67 -9.00 8.23
C LEU A 97 1.68 -7.85 8.32
N GLY A 98 1.63 -7.09 9.42
CA GLY A 98 2.52 -5.95 9.61
C GLY A 98 3.95 -6.31 10.03
N GLU A 99 4.22 -7.59 10.30
CA GLU A 99 5.51 -8.06 10.78
C GLU A 99 6.39 -8.68 9.70
N VAL A 100 5.82 -8.92 8.51
CA VAL A 100 6.56 -9.53 7.40
C VAL A 100 6.93 -8.47 6.37
N GLY A 101 8.02 -8.71 5.67
CA GLY A 101 8.44 -7.82 4.59
C GLY A 101 7.46 -7.82 3.44
N ILE A 102 7.39 -6.71 2.74
CA ILE A 102 6.49 -6.54 1.59
C ILE A 102 6.79 -7.55 0.49
N ASP A 103 8.05 -7.94 0.35
CA ASP A 103 8.47 -8.97 -0.60
C ASP A 103 7.80 -10.32 -0.31
N VAL A 104 7.66 -10.69 0.95
CA VAL A 104 7.00 -11.93 1.36
C VAL A 104 5.50 -11.85 1.07
N VAL A 105 4.85 -10.74 1.41
CA VAL A 105 3.42 -10.53 1.10
C VAL A 105 3.19 -10.64 -0.41
N TYR A 106 4.04 -10.00 -1.19
CA TYR A 106 3.98 -10.01 -2.65
C TYR A 106 4.13 -11.45 -3.21
N GLU A 107 5.07 -12.23 -2.68
CA GLU A 107 5.28 -13.61 -3.14
C GLU A 107 4.06 -14.49 -2.85
N TYR A 108 3.46 -14.39 -1.65
CA TYR A 108 2.24 -15.14 -1.34
C TYR A 108 1.06 -14.72 -2.22
N ALA A 109 0.91 -13.43 -2.46
CA ALA A 109 -0.15 -12.92 -3.33
C ALA A 109 0.02 -13.46 -4.75
N LYS A 110 1.23 -13.41 -5.30
CA LYS A 110 1.53 -13.96 -6.64
C LYS A 110 1.26 -15.47 -6.69
N TYR A 111 1.60 -16.19 -5.64
CA TYR A 111 1.32 -17.62 -5.54
C TYR A 111 -0.18 -17.89 -5.69
N HIS A 112 -1.02 -17.16 -4.95
CA HIS A 112 -2.47 -17.33 -5.01
C HIS A 112 -3.04 -16.92 -6.38
N ILE A 113 -2.46 -15.90 -7.02
CA ILE A 113 -2.86 -15.50 -8.37
C ILE A 113 -2.53 -16.61 -9.38
N LYS A 114 -1.33 -17.16 -9.29
CA LYS A 114 -0.92 -18.26 -10.19
C LYS A 114 -1.84 -19.47 -10.04
N LYS A 115 -2.20 -19.81 -8.81
CA LYS A 115 -3.16 -20.87 -8.54
C LYS A 115 -4.51 -20.60 -9.19
N LEU A 116 -5.01 -19.37 -9.01
CA LEU A 116 -6.29 -18.93 -9.58
C LEU A 116 -6.28 -19.04 -11.10
N LEU A 117 -5.15 -18.71 -11.73
CA LEU A 117 -4.99 -18.73 -13.18
C LEU A 117 -4.57 -20.11 -13.74
N GLY A 118 -4.33 -21.08 -12.88
CA GLY A 118 -3.87 -22.39 -13.30
C GLY A 118 -2.40 -22.43 -13.72
N LEU A 119 -1.59 -21.51 -13.23
CA LEU A 119 -0.17 -21.40 -13.56
C LEU A 119 0.70 -21.92 -12.40
N ASP A 120 0.60 -23.17 -12.09
CA ASP A 120 1.36 -23.77 -10.98
C ASP A 120 2.79 -24.15 -11.40
#